data_aad73f4dcd5bd532c03448faef475ab1
#
_entry.id   aad73f4dcd5bd532c03448faef475ab1
#
_cell.length_a   1.000
_cell.length_b   1.000
_cell.length_c   1.000
_cell.angle_alpha   90.00
_cell.angle_beta   90.00
_cell.angle_gamma   90.00
#
_symmetry.space_group_name_H-M   'P 1'
#
loop_
_entity.id
_entity.type
_entity.pdbx_description
1 polymer ?
#
loop_
_entity_poly.entity_id
_entity_poly.type
_entity_poly.pdbx_seq_one_letter_code
_entity_poly.pdbx_strand_id
1 'polypeptide(L)'
;MNIPFKIYYSNCIQQYNNCLYPNEIDVADIESLKKAVSHDYVCAKYKDNYRSIDNFISSNCVGVDFDNDHSNNPDDWVTSTSIKEMFSGVPYLVHYSKSHMKPKIGKGKTEYGPRPRFHVIFLIDEITNADEYKAIKERLYDYCPLIDPNAKDSARFLAGTTEPLVEYHEGTITLNKFLDDVISEKAFSELGEVIPEGSRNATMHKIACSLLVKYGISDESK
;
A
#
# COMPACT_ATOMS: atom_id res chain seq x y z
N MET A 1 13.39 -9.90 -9.53
CA MET A 1 13.01 -10.97 -8.56
C MET A 1 11.73 -11.59 -9.09
N ASN A 2 11.67 -12.90 -9.32
CA ASN A 2 10.52 -13.54 -9.99
C ASN A 2 9.65 -14.30 -8.98
N ILE A 3 9.36 -13.67 -7.82
CA ILE A 3 8.49 -14.21 -6.79
C ILE A 3 7.09 -13.66 -7.03
N PRO A 4 6.07 -14.51 -7.29
CA PRO A 4 4.71 -14.04 -7.50
C PRO A 4 4.10 -13.52 -6.21
N PHE A 5 3.21 -12.53 -6.31
CA PHE A 5 2.38 -12.09 -5.19
C PHE A 5 1.27 -13.11 -4.96
N LYS A 6 1.11 -13.60 -3.74
CA LYS A 6 0.00 -14.49 -3.38
C LYS A 6 -1.20 -13.69 -2.93
N ILE A 7 -2.28 -13.71 -3.70
CA ILE A 7 -3.51 -13.01 -3.39
C ILE A 7 -4.64 -14.02 -3.20
N TYR A 8 -5.49 -13.77 -2.21
CA TYR A 8 -6.66 -14.58 -1.90
C TYR A 8 -7.92 -13.76 -2.17
N TYR A 9 -8.86 -14.28 -2.96
CA TYR A 9 -10.04 -13.54 -3.35
C TYR A 9 -11.33 -14.30 -3.08
N SER A 10 -12.39 -13.53 -2.87
CA SER A 10 -13.73 -14.02 -2.60
C SER A 10 -14.47 -14.38 -3.89
N ASN A 11 -15.71 -14.85 -3.76
CA ASN A 11 -16.64 -15.04 -4.89
C ASN A 11 -17.60 -13.83 -5.07
N CYS A 12 -17.33 -12.71 -4.40
CA CYS A 12 -18.21 -11.54 -4.40
C CYS A 12 -17.40 -10.27 -4.63
N ILE A 13 -18.10 -9.17 -4.93
CA ILE A 13 -17.53 -7.83 -5.16
C ILE A 13 -18.23 -6.86 -4.22
N GLN A 14 -17.44 -6.05 -3.48
CA GLN A 14 -17.91 -4.96 -2.62
C GLN A 14 -18.89 -5.44 -1.52
N GLN A 15 -18.68 -6.65 -1.06
CA GLN A 15 -19.43 -7.24 0.05
C GLN A 15 -18.66 -7.06 1.37
N TYR A 16 -18.82 -5.89 1.99
CA TYR A 16 -18.04 -5.47 3.16
C TYR A 16 -18.14 -6.42 4.36
N ASN A 17 -19.21 -7.21 4.46
CA ASN A 17 -19.42 -8.20 5.52
C ASN A 17 -18.89 -9.60 5.17
N ASN A 18 -18.35 -9.79 3.96
CA ASN A 18 -17.78 -11.08 3.57
C ASN A 18 -16.48 -11.33 4.32
N CYS A 19 -16.31 -12.53 4.84
CA CYS A 19 -15.07 -12.99 5.47
C CYS A 19 -14.46 -14.22 4.78
N LEU A 20 -15.08 -14.74 3.70
CA LEU A 20 -14.62 -15.94 2.99
C LEU A 20 -13.84 -15.58 1.72
N TYR A 21 -12.60 -16.08 1.63
CA TYR A 21 -11.66 -15.86 0.52
C TYR A 21 -11.07 -17.20 0.07
N PRO A 22 -11.91 -18.06 -0.57
CA PRO A 22 -11.54 -19.45 -0.86
C PRO A 22 -10.62 -19.63 -2.07
N ASN A 23 -10.42 -18.60 -2.88
CA ASN A 23 -9.64 -18.69 -4.09
C ASN A 23 -8.23 -18.13 -3.85
N GLU A 24 -7.21 -18.86 -4.29
CA GLU A 24 -5.80 -18.45 -4.23
C GLU A 24 -5.26 -18.25 -5.66
N ILE A 25 -4.44 -17.24 -5.88
CA ILE A 25 -3.79 -16.98 -7.14
C ILE A 25 -2.39 -16.41 -6.93
N ASP A 26 -1.44 -16.93 -7.70
CA ASP A 26 -0.11 -16.36 -7.86
C ASP A 26 -0.17 -15.28 -8.96
N VAL A 27 0.02 -14.02 -8.57
CA VAL A 27 0.02 -12.88 -9.48
C VAL A 27 1.45 -12.64 -9.98
N ALA A 28 1.68 -12.96 -11.25
CA ALA A 28 2.95 -12.82 -11.93
C ALA A 28 2.90 -11.87 -13.14
N ASP A 29 1.71 -11.43 -13.53
CA ASP A 29 1.44 -10.57 -14.70
C ASP A 29 0.14 -9.76 -14.54
N ILE A 30 -0.15 -8.92 -15.51
CA ILE A 30 -1.36 -8.06 -15.56
C ILE A 30 -2.65 -8.89 -15.58
N GLU A 31 -2.70 -10.01 -16.28
CA GLU A 31 -3.94 -10.79 -16.42
C GLU A 31 -4.28 -11.55 -15.14
N SER A 32 -3.30 -12.14 -14.48
CA SER A 32 -3.49 -12.75 -13.16
C SER A 32 -3.86 -11.71 -12.10
N LEU A 33 -3.30 -10.48 -12.19
CA LEU A 33 -3.69 -9.37 -11.32
C LEU A 33 -5.15 -8.96 -11.54
N LYS A 34 -5.57 -8.73 -12.78
CA LYS A 34 -6.96 -8.39 -13.09
C LYS A 34 -7.93 -9.44 -12.55
N LYS A 35 -7.59 -10.73 -12.72
CA LYS A 35 -8.40 -11.82 -12.17
C LYS A 35 -8.52 -11.75 -10.65
N ALA A 36 -7.40 -11.53 -9.94
CA ALA A 36 -7.37 -11.45 -8.48
C ALA A 36 -8.26 -10.30 -7.96
N VAL A 37 -8.14 -9.09 -8.55
CA VAL A 37 -8.79 -7.87 -8.04
C VAL A 37 -10.16 -7.61 -8.67
N SER A 38 -10.65 -8.49 -9.54
CA SER A 38 -12.03 -8.46 -10.03
C SER A 38 -13.05 -8.87 -8.96
N HIS A 39 -12.59 -9.36 -7.82
CA HIS A 39 -13.37 -9.71 -6.64
C HIS A 39 -12.78 -9.03 -5.41
N ASP A 40 -13.51 -9.03 -4.29
CA ASP A 40 -12.93 -8.59 -3.02
C ASP A 40 -11.79 -9.53 -2.62
N TYR A 41 -10.65 -8.98 -2.17
CA TYR A 41 -9.43 -9.74 -1.98
C TYR A 41 -8.68 -9.35 -0.71
N VAL A 42 -7.78 -10.24 -0.29
CA VAL A 42 -6.87 -10.07 0.84
C VAL A 42 -5.46 -10.51 0.45
N CYS A 43 -4.46 -9.95 1.13
CA CYS A 43 -3.05 -10.28 0.91
C CYS A 43 -2.56 -11.45 1.78
N ALA A 44 -3.35 -11.91 2.74
CA ALA A 44 -2.96 -12.97 3.66
C ALA A 44 -3.81 -14.23 3.48
N LYS A 45 -3.19 -15.38 3.73
CA LYS A 45 -3.86 -16.67 3.88
C LYS A 45 -4.44 -16.80 5.27
N TYR A 46 -5.67 -17.29 5.35
CA TYR A 46 -6.38 -17.50 6.63
C TYR A 46 -6.81 -18.96 6.76
N LYS A 47 -6.82 -19.45 8.00
CA LYS A 47 -7.36 -20.76 8.33
C LYS A 47 -8.82 -20.85 7.87
N ASP A 48 -9.17 -21.98 7.25
CA ASP A 48 -10.49 -22.25 6.70
C ASP A 48 -10.98 -21.16 5.70
N ASN A 49 -10.03 -20.45 5.09
CA ASN A 49 -10.28 -19.30 4.20
C ASN A 49 -11.11 -18.18 4.85
N TYR A 50 -11.23 -18.16 6.16
CA TYR A 50 -12.03 -17.21 6.92
C TYR A 50 -11.15 -16.08 7.48
N ARG A 51 -11.33 -14.88 6.94
CA ARG A 51 -10.59 -13.67 7.29
C ARG A 51 -10.87 -13.24 8.73
N SER A 52 -9.91 -13.45 9.59
CA SER A 52 -9.83 -12.84 10.93
C SER A 52 -8.37 -12.80 11.38
N ILE A 53 -8.04 -11.95 12.35
CA ILE A 53 -6.68 -11.85 12.90
C ILE A 53 -6.22 -13.20 13.46
N ASP A 54 -7.10 -13.88 14.20
CA ASP A 54 -6.79 -15.15 14.85
C ASP A 54 -6.58 -16.32 13.86
N ASN A 55 -7.04 -16.15 12.62
CA ASN A 55 -6.93 -17.16 11.56
C ASN A 55 -5.76 -16.89 10.61
N PHE A 56 -4.95 -15.88 10.85
CA PHE A 56 -3.79 -15.57 10.00
C PHE A 56 -2.85 -16.78 9.90
N ILE A 57 -2.45 -17.15 8.68
CA ILE A 57 -1.50 -18.22 8.43
C ILE A 57 -0.20 -17.65 7.88
N SER A 58 -0.25 -16.96 6.73
CA SER A 58 0.93 -16.37 6.11
C SER A 58 0.56 -15.28 5.10
N SER A 59 1.56 -14.47 4.75
CA SER A 59 1.48 -13.55 3.63
C SER A 59 2.86 -13.28 3.05
N ASN A 60 2.94 -13.08 1.73
CA ASN A 60 4.12 -12.57 1.05
C ASN A 60 3.88 -11.20 0.38
N CYS A 61 2.79 -10.55 0.69
CA CYS A 61 2.52 -9.20 0.21
C CYS A 61 1.67 -8.41 1.21
N VAL A 62 1.73 -7.08 1.13
CA VAL A 62 0.97 -6.18 1.98
C VAL A 62 0.21 -5.18 1.14
N GLY A 63 -1.10 -5.09 1.36
CA GLY A 63 -1.99 -4.17 0.66
C GLY A 63 -2.33 -2.95 1.52
N VAL A 64 -2.35 -1.78 0.88
CA VAL A 64 -2.69 -0.48 1.48
C VAL A 64 -3.58 0.34 0.57
N ASP A 65 -4.29 1.31 1.14
CA ASP A 65 -5.21 2.22 0.45
C ASP A 65 -4.62 3.64 0.38
N PHE A 66 -4.77 4.29 -0.78
CA PHE A 66 -4.54 5.72 -0.98
C PHE A 66 -5.83 6.37 -1.46
N ASP A 67 -6.49 7.12 -0.58
CA ASP A 67 -7.75 7.83 -0.87
C ASP A 67 -7.54 9.31 -1.26
N ASN A 68 -6.38 9.89 -0.93
CA ASN A 68 -6.03 11.30 -1.13
C ASN A 68 -7.04 12.28 -0.49
N ASP A 69 -7.70 11.87 0.59
CA ASP A 69 -8.72 12.68 1.25
C ASP A 69 -8.11 13.74 2.21
N HIS A 70 -6.76 13.77 2.31
CA HIS A 70 -6.00 14.69 3.15
C HIS A 70 -5.90 16.13 2.58
N SER A 71 -6.01 16.31 1.25
CA SER A 71 -5.92 17.61 0.58
C SER A 71 -6.89 17.73 -0.60
N ASN A 72 -7.35 18.98 -0.86
CA ASN A 72 -8.08 19.32 -2.07
C ASN A 72 -7.17 19.85 -3.19
N ASN A 73 -5.89 20.11 -2.90
CA ASN A 73 -4.92 20.52 -3.91
C ASN A 73 -4.37 19.28 -4.64
N PRO A 74 -4.48 19.20 -5.99
CA PRO A 74 -3.94 18.08 -6.75
C PRO A 74 -2.44 17.83 -6.60
N ASP A 75 -1.66 18.88 -6.32
CA ASP A 75 -0.21 18.78 -6.16
C ASP A 75 0.20 17.99 -4.91
N ASP A 76 -0.72 17.86 -3.94
CA ASP A 76 -0.49 17.10 -2.70
C ASP A 76 -0.88 15.62 -2.82
N TRP A 77 -1.49 15.21 -3.93
CA TRP A 77 -2.01 13.86 -4.07
C TRP A 77 -0.92 12.85 -4.39
N VAL A 78 -1.02 11.71 -3.75
CA VAL A 78 -0.23 10.54 -4.11
C VAL A 78 -0.77 9.96 -5.43
N THR A 79 0.13 9.67 -6.35
CA THR A 79 -0.15 9.05 -7.66
C THR A 79 0.66 7.76 -7.81
N SER A 80 0.40 6.95 -8.82
CA SER A 80 1.24 5.78 -9.12
C SER A 80 2.68 6.17 -9.43
N THR A 81 2.90 7.35 -10.03
CA THR A 81 4.24 7.90 -10.25
C THR A 81 4.93 8.21 -8.92
N SER A 82 4.22 8.84 -7.97
CA SER A 82 4.77 9.11 -6.63
C SER A 82 5.16 7.83 -5.90
N ILE A 83 4.36 6.77 -6.04
CA ILE A 83 4.68 5.44 -5.46
C ILE A 83 5.99 4.90 -6.05
N LYS A 84 6.18 4.99 -7.37
CA LYS A 84 7.40 4.54 -8.04
C LYS A 84 8.65 5.25 -7.52
N GLU A 85 8.54 6.55 -7.25
CA GLU A 85 9.62 7.36 -6.71
C GLU A 85 9.90 7.05 -5.24
N MET A 86 8.84 6.98 -4.41
CA MET A 86 8.95 6.71 -2.97
C MET A 86 9.48 5.32 -2.66
N PHE A 87 9.09 4.30 -3.44
CA PHE A 87 9.42 2.89 -3.20
C PHE A 87 10.31 2.33 -4.31
N SER A 88 11.34 3.08 -4.69
CA SER A 88 12.26 2.71 -5.76
C SER A 88 12.89 1.34 -5.51
N GLY A 89 12.81 0.46 -6.51
CA GLY A 89 13.35 -0.91 -6.45
C GLY A 89 12.45 -1.94 -5.76
N VAL A 90 11.35 -1.54 -5.13
CA VAL A 90 10.38 -2.46 -4.52
C VAL A 90 9.36 -2.89 -5.59
N PRO A 91 9.08 -4.19 -5.80
CA PRO A 91 7.99 -4.62 -6.67
C PRO A 91 6.64 -4.35 -6.02
N TYR A 92 5.72 -3.81 -6.82
CA TYR A 92 4.35 -3.54 -6.35
C TYR A 92 3.32 -3.62 -7.47
N LEU A 93 2.07 -3.78 -7.06
CA LEU A 93 0.90 -3.80 -7.92
C LEU A 93 0.01 -2.60 -7.57
N VAL A 94 -0.62 -2.00 -8.57
CA VAL A 94 -1.64 -0.97 -8.37
C VAL A 94 -2.99 -1.49 -8.84
N HIS A 95 -4.03 -1.28 -8.04
CA HIS A 95 -5.42 -1.52 -8.39
C HIS A 95 -6.23 -0.25 -8.12
N TYR A 96 -6.69 0.41 -9.16
CA TYR A 96 -7.51 1.61 -9.04
C TYR A 96 -8.91 1.27 -8.54
N SER A 97 -9.33 1.95 -7.46
CA SER A 97 -10.60 1.68 -6.81
C SER A 97 -11.80 2.13 -7.68
N LYS A 98 -13.00 1.66 -7.38
CA LYS A 98 -14.24 2.09 -8.06
C LYS A 98 -14.48 3.61 -8.00
N SER A 99 -13.92 4.27 -6.99
CA SER A 99 -14.06 5.71 -6.76
C SER A 99 -12.90 6.52 -7.36
N HIS A 100 -11.98 5.87 -8.11
CA HIS A 100 -10.88 6.56 -8.78
C HIS A 100 -11.42 7.62 -9.75
N MET A 101 -10.91 8.85 -9.62
CA MET A 101 -11.32 10.02 -10.43
C MET A 101 -12.82 10.28 -10.45
N LYS A 102 -13.54 9.91 -9.37
CA LYS A 102 -14.98 10.20 -9.20
C LYS A 102 -15.23 10.94 -7.89
N PRO A 103 -16.30 11.75 -7.81
CA PRO A 103 -16.75 12.31 -6.53
C PRO A 103 -17.07 11.20 -5.52
N LYS A 104 -16.78 11.44 -4.24
CA LYS A 104 -17.05 10.50 -3.14
C LYS A 104 -17.63 11.26 -1.96
N ILE A 105 -18.64 10.69 -1.32
CA ILE A 105 -19.13 11.17 -0.03
C ILE A 105 -18.43 10.34 1.04
N GLY A 106 -17.63 10.98 1.86
CA GLY A 106 -16.90 10.35 2.96
C GLY A 106 -17.73 10.23 4.24
N LYS A 107 -17.10 9.69 5.27
CA LYS A 107 -17.69 9.66 6.62
C LYS A 107 -18.00 11.09 7.08
N GLY A 108 -19.16 11.28 7.73
CA GLY A 108 -19.59 12.62 8.18
C GLY A 108 -20.19 13.50 7.09
N LYS A 109 -20.53 12.95 5.91
CA LYS A 109 -21.11 13.66 4.74
C LYS A 109 -20.15 14.69 4.10
N THR A 110 -18.86 14.60 4.34
CA THR A 110 -17.87 15.40 3.62
C THR A 110 -17.85 14.99 2.14
N GLU A 111 -17.99 15.95 1.24
CA GLU A 111 -17.90 15.73 -0.19
C GLU A 111 -16.46 15.94 -0.66
N TYR A 112 -15.95 14.94 -1.38
CA TYR A 112 -14.63 14.99 -2.00
C TYR A 112 -14.78 14.99 -3.52
N GLY A 113 -14.13 15.90 -4.20
CA GLY A 113 -14.06 15.94 -5.65
C GLY A 113 -13.33 14.71 -6.25
N PRO A 114 -13.33 14.60 -7.59
CA PRO A 114 -12.57 13.56 -8.31
C PRO A 114 -11.08 13.66 -7.97
N ARG A 115 -10.47 12.51 -7.59
CA ARG A 115 -9.05 12.40 -7.26
C ARG A 115 -8.55 10.98 -7.43
N PRO A 116 -7.24 10.75 -7.55
CA PRO A 116 -6.69 9.40 -7.57
C PRO A 116 -7.05 8.63 -6.30
N ARG A 117 -7.64 7.44 -6.46
CA ARG A 117 -7.90 6.50 -5.37
C ARG A 117 -7.54 5.09 -5.82
N PHE A 118 -6.66 4.44 -5.09
CA PHE A 118 -6.12 3.16 -5.51
C PHE A 118 -5.56 2.38 -4.32
N HIS A 119 -5.48 1.08 -4.51
CA HIS A 119 -4.76 0.17 -3.62
C HIS A 119 -3.37 -0.06 -4.18
N VAL A 120 -2.39 -0.17 -3.30
CA VAL A 120 -1.05 -0.63 -3.64
C VAL A 120 -0.75 -1.91 -2.87
N ILE A 121 -0.20 -2.91 -3.55
CA ILE A 121 0.18 -4.18 -2.96
C ILE A 121 1.68 -4.33 -3.15
N PHE A 122 2.44 -4.30 -2.06
CA PHE A 122 3.89 -4.46 -2.06
C PHE A 122 4.28 -5.91 -1.79
N LEU A 123 5.32 -6.40 -2.48
CA LEU A 123 5.93 -7.69 -2.18
C LEU A 123 6.75 -7.58 -0.89
N ILE A 124 6.55 -8.54 0.02
CA ILE A 124 7.32 -8.69 1.27
C ILE A 124 7.97 -10.06 1.32
N ASP A 125 8.90 -10.26 2.23
CA ASP A 125 9.36 -11.59 2.60
C ASP A 125 8.19 -12.37 3.23
N GLU A 126 8.11 -13.68 3.00
CA GLU A 126 6.97 -14.46 3.53
C GLU A 126 6.98 -14.43 5.06
N ILE A 127 5.85 -14.00 5.63
CA ILE A 127 5.62 -13.89 7.07
C ILE A 127 4.53 -14.88 7.46
N THR A 128 4.77 -15.64 8.55
CA THR A 128 3.83 -16.64 9.09
C THR A 128 3.29 -16.25 10.47
N ASN A 129 3.57 -15.05 10.94
CA ASN A 129 3.14 -14.50 12.22
C ASN A 129 2.34 -13.21 12.02
N ALA A 130 1.14 -13.12 12.62
CA ALA A 130 0.24 -11.99 12.48
C ALA A 130 0.81 -10.68 13.06
N ASP A 131 1.56 -10.76 14.17
CA ASP A 131 2.15 -9.58 14.80
C ASP A 131 3.32 -9.02 13.98
N GLU A 132 4.14 -9.89 13.36
CA GLU A 132 5.18 -9.47 12.42
C GLU A 132 4.55 -8.82 11.17
N TYR A 133 3.46 -9.38 10.64
CA TYR A 133 2.73 -8.81 9.53
C TYR A 133 2.15 -7.42 9.87
N LYS A 134 1.62 -7.26 11.08
CA LYS A 134 1.15 -5.98 11.60
C LYS A 134 2.31 -4.98 11.74
N ALA A 135 3.45 -5.43 12.29
CA ALA A 135 4.63 -4.58 12.45
C ALA A 135 5.16 -4.02 11.11
N ILE A 136 5.15 -4.82 10.02
CA ILE A 136 5.49 -4.33 8.68
C ILE A 136 4.52 -3.23 8.23
N LYS A 137 3.22 -3.39 8.46
CA LYS A 137 2.23 -2.35 8.12
C LYS A 137 2.42 -1.08 8.93
N GLU A 138 2.75 -1.18 10.21
CA GLU A 138 3.06 -0.03 11.05
C GLU A 138 4.30 0.71 10.55
N ARG A 139 5.39 -0.01 10.25
CA ARG A 139 6.60 0.56 9.65
C ARG A 139 6.33 1.24 8.30
N LEU A 140 5.53 0.60 7.45
CA LEU A 140 5.12 1.17 6.17
C LEU A 140 4.31 2.46 6.35
N TYR A 141 3.40 2.50 7.31
CA TYR A 141 2.65 3.70 7.66
C TYR A 141 3.55 4.80 8.22
N ASP A 142 4.50 4.47 9.09
CA ASP A 142 5.46 5.44 9.63
C ASP A 142 6.37 6.02 8.54
N TYR A 143 6.68 5.23 7.51
CA TYR A 143 7.40 5.68 6.33
C TYR A 143 6.55 6.55 5.41
N CYS A 144 5.29 6.18 5.17
CA CYS A 144 4.34 6.88 4.29
C CYS A 144 3.01 7.12 5.03
N PRO A 145 2.89 8.17 5.85
CA PRO A 145 1.67 8.48 6.63
C PRO A 145 0.46 8.91 5.79
N LEU A 146 0.61 9.03 4.46
CA LEU A 146 -0.48 9.31 3.51
C LEU A 146 -1.34 8.06 3.18
N ILE A 147 -0.92 6.89 3.66
CA ILE A 147 -1.71 5.65 3.61
C ILE A 147 -2.91 5.77 4.55
N ASP A 148 -4.08 5.24 4.14
CA ASP A 148 -5.26 5.18 5.03
C ASP A 148 -4.89 4.45 6.34
N PRO A 149 -5.07 5.08 7.53
CA PRO A 149 -4.76 4.47 8.83
C PRO A 149 -5.44 3.13 9.08
N ASN A 150 -6.61 2.89 8.46
CA ASN A 150 -7.31 1.61 8.57
C ASN A 150 -6.56 0.45 7.88
N ALA A 151 -5.56 0.74 7.06
CA ALA A 151 -4.72 -0.26 6.39
C ALA A 151 -3.79 -1.03 7.37
N LYS A 152 -3.63 -0.56 8.60
CA LYS A 152 -2.78 -1.20 9.64
C LYS A 152 -3.32 -2.56 10.11
N ASP A 153 -4.61 -2.81 9.95
CA ASP A 153 -5.23 -4.08 10.33
C ASP A 153 -4.67 -5.26 9.50
N SER A 154 -4.21 -6.32 10.17
CA SER A 154 -3.67 -7.53 9.52
C SER A 154 -4.77 -8.33 8.79
N ALA A 155 -6.02 -8.14 9.14
CA ALA A 155 -7.18 -8.74 8.49
C ALA A 155 -7.89 -7.77 7.51
N ARG A 156 -7.22 -6.72 7.05
CA ARG A 156 -7.78 -5.79 6.07
C ARG A 156 -8.06 -6.48 4.75
N PHE A 157 -9.29 -6.30 4.20
CA PHE A 157 -9.60 -6.65 2.82
C PHE A 157 -9.61 -5.41 1.94
N LEU A 158 -9.47 -5.63 0.66
CA LEU A 158 -9.49 -4.62 -0.38
C LEU A 158 -10.67 -4.92 -1.32
N ALA A 159 -11.45 -3.89 -1.65
CA ALA A 159 -12.63 -4.04 -2.48
C ALA A 159 -12.26 -4.21 -3.96
N GLY A 160 -12.81 -5.23 -4.61
CA GLY A 160 -12.62 -5.48 -6.02
C GLY A 160 -13.43 -4.54 -6.94
N THR A 161 -13.14 -4.62 -8.25
CA THR A 161 -13.85 -3.87 -9.30
C THR A 161 -14.16 -4.80 -10.49
N THR A 162 -15.32 -4.62 -11.14
CA THR A 162 -15.74 -5.46 -12.28
C THR A 162 -14.85 -5.32 -13.52
N GLU A 163 -14.33 -4.13 -13.74
CA GLU A 163 -13.40 -3.82 -14.84
C GLU A 163 -12.14 -3.19 -14.24
N PRO A 164 -11.22 -4.03 -13.68
CA PRO A 164 -10.10 -3.51 -12.93
C PRO A 164 -9.09 -2.79 -13.82
N LEU A 165 -8.82 -1.52 -13.49
CA LEU A 165 -7.68 -0.78 -13.98
C LEU A 165 -6.51 -1.08 -13.04
N VAL A 166 -5.40 -1.58 -13.59
CA VAL A 166 -4.28 -2.08 -12.80
C VAL A 166 -2.93 -1.73 -13.43
N GLU A 167 -1.89 -1.69 -12.60
CA GLU A 167 -0.50 -1.61 -13.02
C GLU A 167 0.32 -2.71 -12.32
N TYR A 168 1.35 -3.21 -13.00
CA TYR A 168 2.31 -4.17 -12.47
C TYR A 168 3.71 -3.57 -12.57
N HIS A 169 4.38 -3.41 -11.43
CA HIS A 169 5.71 -2.82 -11.35
C HIS A 169 6.71 -3.84 -10.80
N GLU A 170 7.74 -4.10 -11.59
CA GLU A 170 8.82 -4.98 -11.19
C GLU A 170 9.78 -4.28 -10.23
N GLY A 171 10.48 -5.08 -9.43
CA GLY A 171 11.50 -4.61 -8.50
C GLY A 171 12.51 -5.69 -8.16
N THR A 172 13.51 -5.32 -7.39
CA THR A 172 14.65 -6.18 -7.07
C THR A 172 14.82 -6.48 -5.58
N ILE A 173 14.12 -5.73 -4.72
CA ILE A 173 14.16 -5.89 -3.26
C ILE A 173 12.74 -5.95 -2.69
N THR A 174 12.54 -6.73 -1.63
CA THR A 174 11.27 -6.76 -0.92
C THR A 174 11.06 -5.47 -0.11
N LEU A 175 9.81 -5.16 0.25
CA LEU A 175 9.50 -4.02 1.09
C LEU A 175 10.19 -4.11 2.45
N ASN A 176 10.34 -5.31 3.04
CA ASN A 176 11.06 -5.51 4.30
C ASN A 176 12.47 -4.95 4.22
N LYS A 177 13.23 -5.40 3.22
CA LYS A 177 14.60 -4.95 3.00
C LYS A 177 14.68 -3.45 2.75
N PHE A 178 13.77 -2.93 1.92
CA PHE A 178 13.67 -1.49 1.67
C PHE A 178 13.49 -0.69 2.97
N LEU A 179 12.55 -1.11 3.84
CA LEU A 179 12.29 -0.43 5.11
C LEU A 179 13.47 -0.56 6.10
N ASP A 180 14.20 -1.67 6.07
CA ASP A 180 15.41 -1.85 6.90
C ASP A 180 16.53 -0.90 6.46
N ASP A 181 16.75 -0.76 5.15
CA ASP A 181 17.74 0.16 4.58
C ASP A 181 17.40 1.62 4.95
N VAL A 182 16.11 2.01 4.85
CA VAL A 182 15.61 3.34 5.23
C VAL A 182 15.85 3.66 6.70
N ILE A 183 15.55 2.72 7.60
CA ILE A 183 15.74 2.91 9.04
C ILE A 183 17.24 3.06 9.34
N SER A 184 18.08 2.26 8.70
CA SER A 184 19.53 2.33 8.85
C SER A 184 20.07 3.69 8.38
N GLU A 185 19.65 4.18 7.20
CA GLU A 185 20.04 5.50 6.69
C GLU A 185 19.60 6.64 7.64
N LYS A 186 18.40 6.56 8.20
CA LYS A 186 17.91 7.54 9.17
C LYS A 186 18.74 7.55 10.45
N ALA A 187 19.07 6.37 10.97
CA ALA A 187 19.94 6.24 12.15
C ALA A 187 21.33 6.82 11.87
N PHE A 188 21.92 6.55 10.70
CA PHE A 188 23.21 7.15 10.29
C PHE A 188 23.15 8.66 10.16
N SER A 189 22.07 9.22 9.60
CA SER A 189 21.91 10.67 9.46
C SER A 189 21.75 11.39 10.80
N GLU A 190 21.10 10.77 11.77
CA GLU A 190 20.98 11.29 13.14
C GLU A 190 22.31 11.26 13.90
N LEU A 191 23.23 10.36 13.53
CA LEU A 191 24.60 10.30 14.08
C LEU A 191 25.56 11.31 13.42
N GLY A 192 25.10 12.14 12.44
CA GLY A 192 25.87 13.19 11.80
C GLY A 192 26.83 12.72 10.70
N GLU A 193 26.68 11.51 10.20
CA GLU A 193 27.44 11.01 9.05
C GLU A 193 26.85 11.48 7.71
N VAL A 194 27.71 11.73 6.73
CA VAL A 194 27.34 12.25 5.40
C VAL A 194 26.54 11.20 4.63
N ILE A 195 25.36 11.58 4.15
CA ILE A 195 24.53 10.72 3.28
C ILE A 195 25.34 10.33 2.02
N PRO A 196 25.50 9.02 1.72
CA PRO A 196 26.24 8.56 0.54
C PRO A 196 25.70 9.15 -0.77
N GLU A 197 26.62 9.45 -1.70
CA GLU A 197 26.27 9.94 -3.03
C GLU A 197 25.47 8.84 -3.77
N GLY A 198 24.26 9.18 -4.24
CA GLY A 198 23.32 8.23 -4.88
C GLY A 198 22.03 7.97 -4.09
N SER A 199 22.04 8.09 -2.76
CA SER A 199 20.84 7.97 -1.92
C SER A 199 20.18 9.32 -1.57
N ARG A 200 20.79 10.44 -1.96
CA ARG A 200 20.34 11.81 -1.62
C ARG A 200 18.92 12.12 -2.07
N ASN A 201 18.53 11.73 -3.28
CA ASN A 201 17.21 12.05 -3.82
C ASN A 201 16.10 11.27 -3.08
N ALA A 202 16.31 9.98 -2.79
CA ALA A 202 15.38 9.17 -2.01
C ALA A 202 15.23 9.74 -0.60
N THR A 203 16.32 10.09 0.06
CA THR A 203 16.33 10.67 1.40
C THR A 203 15.66 12.05 1.43
N MET A 204 15.92 12.93 0.46
CA MET A 204 15.28 14.25 0.34
C MET A 204 13.76 14.13 0.11
N HIS A 205 13.32 13.17 -0.72
CA HIS A 205 11.90 12.94 -0.96
C HIS A 205 11.20 12.44 0.32
N LYS A 206 11.85 11.54 1.07
CA LYS A 206 11.38 11.06 2.38
C LYS A 206 11.20 12.20 3.38
N ILE A 207 12.20 13.06 3.49
CA ILE A 207 12.16 14.24 4.37
C ILE A 207 11.04 15.17 3.94
N ALA A 208 10.84 15.43 2.64
CA ALA A 208 9.76 16.26 2.13
C ALA A 208 8.39 15.68 2.48
N CYS A 209 8.15 14.38 2.26
CA CYS A 209 6.90 13.73 2.64
C CYS A 209 6.65 13.80 4.15
N SER A 210 7.65 13.57 4.99
CA SER A 210 7.51 13.64 6.45
C SER A 210 7.25 15.06 6.95
N LEU A 211 7.82 16.07 6.30
CA LEU A 211 7.59 17.48 6.63
C LEU A 211 6.18 17.94 6.19
N LEU A 212 5.71 17.54 5.02
CA LEU A 212 4.36 17.81 4.53
C LEU A 212 3.31 17.24 5.49
N VAL A 213 3.54 16.03 6.00
CA VAL A 213 2.64 15.38 6.96
C VAL A 213 2.67 16.04 8.33
N LYS A 214 3.88 16.45 8.79
CA LYS A 214 4.06 16.99 10.15
C LYS A 214 3.61 18.44 10.29
N TYR A 215 3.79 19.25 9.24
CA TYR A 215 3.59 20.70 9.31
C TYR A 215 2.50 21.22 8.36
N GLY A 216 1.97 20.38 7.46
CA GLY A 216 1.08 20.82 6.39
C GLY A 216 1.82 21.74 5.41
N ILE A 217 1.16 22.08 4.31
CA ILE A 217 1.60 23.18 3.45
C ILE A 217 1.02 24.46 4.07
N SER A 218 1.79 25.15 4.92
CA SER A 218 1.43 26.50 5.29
C SER A 218 1.84 27.44 4.14
N ASP A 219 0.99 28.42 3.80
CA ASP A 219 1.27 29.46 2.79
C ASP A 219 2.51 30.34 3.12
N GLU A 220 3.17 30.09 4.25
CA GLU A 220 4.36 30.83 4.72
C GLU A 220 5.70 30.26 4.22
N SER A 221 5.66 29.17 3.42
CA SER A 221 6.88 28.54 2.85
C SER A 221 7.10 28.89 1.37
N LYS A 222 6.60 30.06 0.92
CA LYS A 222 6.92 30.62 -0.40
C LYS A 222 8.10 31.57 -0.33
#